data_758f0d4e3ddbe89a26e236de22067b62
#
_entry.id   758f0d4e3ddbe89a26e236de22067b62
#
_cell.length_a   1.000
_cell.length_b   1.000
_cell.length_c   1.000
_cell.angle_alpha   90.00
_cell.angle_beta   90.00
_cell.angle_gamma   90.00
#
_symmetry.space_group_name_H-M   'P 1'
#
loop_
_entity.id
_entity.type
_entity.pdbx_description
1 polymer ?
#
loop_
_entity_poly.entity_id
_entity_poly.type
_entity_poly.pdbx_seq_one_letter_code
_entity_poly.pdbx_strand_id
1 'polypeptide(L)'
;MKILVVEDEPSLRELIQKSLEKERFVVEVAPDLFSAIDKVEVYDYDCILLDIMLPDGSGLEVLTRLKELRKKENVIIISAKDSLDDKILGLELGADDYLPKPFHLAELTARIKSVLRRRHRNGEHYITCGNVRVQPDSFQAWVGDKQLELSRKEYDILHYFMNRPNRMVNKNLLAESVWGDHIDQVDNFDFIYAQIKNLRKKLKDVEATVEIKAVYGLGY
;
A
#
# COMPACT_ATOMS: atom_id res chain seq x y z
N MET A 1 -4.94 -2.00 -0.35
CA MET A 1 -3.65 -1.61 0.22
C MET A 1 -2.57 -2.50 -0.38
N LYS A 2 -1.50 -1.89 -0.89
CA LYS A 2 -0.44 -2.56 -1.63
C LYS A 2 0.84 -2.60 -0.80
N ILE A 3 1.44 -3.79 -0.68
CA ILE A 3 2.66 -4.03 0.09
C ILE A 3 3.74 -4.58 -0.84
N LEU A 4 4.95 -4.02 -0.77
CA LEU A 4 6.13 -4.61 -1.39
C LEU A 4 6.89 -5.43 -0.33
N VAL A 5 7.26 -6.65 -0.68
CA VAL A 5 8.12 -7.53 0.13
C VAL A 5 9.45 -7.68 -0.56
N VAL A 6 10.49 -7.09 0.01
CA VAL A 6 11.88 -7.18 -0.46
C VAL A 6 12.60 -8.18 0.42
N GLU A 7 12.81 -9.39 -0.10
CA GLU A 7 13.35 -10.54 0.62
C GLU A 7 14.00 -11.48 -0.37
N ASP A 8 15.23 -11.86 -0.17
CA ASP A 8 15.99 -12.74 -1.10
C ASP A 8 15.67 -14.23 -0.88
N GLU A 9 15.38 -14.65 0.37
CA GLU A 9 15.08 -16.04 0.66
C GLU A 9 13.69 -16.44 0.11
N PRO A 10 13.62 -17.35 -0.91
CA PRO A 10 12.35 -17.64 -1.58
C PRO A 10 11.28 -18.20 -0.64
N SER A 11 11.68 -19.06 0.32
CA SER A 11 10.76 -19.71 1.26
C SER A 11 10.10 -18.69 2.19
N LEU A 12 10.88 -17.78 2.74
CA LEU A 12 10.38 -16.73 3.63
C LEU A 12 9.54 -15.72 2.86
N ARG A 13 9.99 -15.31 1.67
CA ARG A 13 9.26 -14.40 0.78
C ARG A 13 7.88 -14.93 0.44
N GLU A 14 7.79 -16.20 0.01
CA GLU A 14 6.50 -16.84 -0.32
C GLU A 14 5.60 -16.97 0.92
N LEU A 15 6.17 -17.29 2.07
CA LEU A 15 5.44 -17.42 3.33
C LEU A 15 4.83 -16.08 3.77
N ILE A 16 5.62 -14.99 3.70
CA ILE A 16 5.15 -13.63 3.99
C ILE A 16 4.05 -13.24 2.98
N GLN A 17 4.30 -13.43 1.68
CA GLN A 17 3.32 -13.11 0.64
C GLN A 17 1.98 -13.80 0.90
N LYS A 18 1.97 -15.12 1.03
CA LYS A 18 0.73 -15.88 1.30
C LYS A 18 0.01 -15.45 2.57
N SER A 19 0.77 -15.09 3.61
CA SER A 19 0.18 -14.61 4.87
C SER A 19 -0.51 -13.26 4.68
N LEU A 20 0.11 -12.33 3.99
CA LEU A 20 -0.44 -10.99 3.76
C LEU A 20 -1.61 -11.01 2.76
N GLU A 21 -1.57 -11.87 1.75
CA GLU A 21 -2.70 -12.08 0.82
C GLU A 21 -3.94 -12.62 1.54
N LYS A 22 -3.79 -13.51 2.55
CA LYS A 22 -4.89 -13.96 3.42
C LYS A 22 -5.50 -12.80 4.21
N GLU A 23 -4.67 -11.82 4.61
CA GLU A 23 -5.11 -10.57 5.25
C GLU A 23 -5.66 -9.55 4.23
N ARG A 24 -5.81 -9.96 2.97
CA ARG A 24 -6.39 -9.19 1.87
C ARG A 24 -5.55 -8.00 1.41
N PHE A 25 -4.25 -8.01 1.63
CA PHE A 25 -3.35 -7.07 0.99
C PHE A 25 -3.07 -7.47 -0.46
N VAL A 26 -2.79 -6.50 -1.31
CA VAL A 26 -2.15 -6.73 -2.61
C VAL A 26 -0.65 -6.79 -2.35
N VAL A 27 -0.01 -7.89 -2.69
CA VAL A 27 1.40 -8.11 -2.35
C VAL A 27 2.21 -8.25 -3.63
N GLU A 28 3.26 -7.46 -3.72
CA GLU A 28 4.32 -7.61 -4.69
C GLU A 28 5.61 -8.02 -4.01
N VAL A 29 6.48 -8.65 -4.77
CA VAL A 29 7.74 -9.17 -4.26
C VAL A 29 8.93 -8.68 -5.08
N ALA A 30 10.07 -8.48 -4.43
CA ALA A 30 11.35 -8.21 -5.04
C ALA A 30 12.40 -9.12 -4.38
N PRO A 31 13.13 -9.95 -5.15
CA PRO A 31 14.10 -10.87 -4.59
C PRO A 31 15.49 -10.24 -4.36
N ASP A 32 15.71 -9.03 -4.82
CA ASP A 32 17.00 -8.35 -4.84
C ASP A 32 16.83 -6.83 -4.81
N LEU A 33 17.94 -6.12 -4.59
CA LEU A 33 17.97 -4.67 -4.53
C LEU A 33 17.56 -4.02 -5.86
N PHE A 34 18.05 -4.54 -6.98
CA PHE A 34 17.77 -3.96 -8.29
C PHE A 34 16.27 -3.96 -8.59
N SER A 35 15.62 -5.11 -8.43
CA SER A 35 14.16 -5.22 -8.64
C SER A 35 13.35 -4.39 -7.62
N ALA A 36 13.85 -4.22 -6.39
CA ALA A 36 13.21 -3.35 -5.41
C ALA A 36 13.28 -1.88 -5.82
N ILE A 37 14.44 -1.42 -6.28
CA ILE A 37 14.63 -0.04 -6.76
C ILE A 37 13.74 0.24 -7.97
N ASP A 38 13.73 -0.62 -8.98
CA ASP A 38 12.87 -0.46 -10.16
C ASP A 38 11.40 -0.33 -9.76
N LYS A 39 10.93 -1.17 -8.83
CA LYS A 39 9.55 -1.14 -8.36
C LYS A 39 9.21 0.14 -7.58
N VAL A 40 10.07 0.59 -6.68
CA VAL A 40 9.79 1.82 -5.90
C VAL A 40 9.93 3.09 -6.73
N GLU A 41 10.62 3.07 -7.86
CA GLU A 41 10.66 4.19 -8.80
C GLU A 41 9.33 4.39 -9.53
N VAL A 42 8.73 3.29 -9.96
CA VAL A 42 7.54 3.30 -10.82
C VAL A 42 6.25 3.33 -10.00
N TYR A 43 6.19 2.57 -8.92
CA TYR A 43 4.96 2.32 -8.18
C TYR A 43 4.97 2.94 -6.78
N ASP A 44 3.77 3.15 -6.22
CA ASP A 44 3.57 3.58 -4.84
C ASP A 44 3.07 2.39 -4.01
N TYR A 45 3.60 2.26 -2.79
CA TYR A 45 3.21 1.23 -1.84
C TYR A 45 2.66 1.86 -0.56
N ASP A 46 1.74 1.18 0.09
CA ASP A 46 1.25 1.58 1.41
C ASP A 46 2.26 1.20 2.50
N CYS A 47 2.96 0.07 2.29
CA CYS A 47 4.05 -0.39 3.16
C CYS A 47 5.08 -1.19 2.35
N ILE A 48 6.34 -1.08 2.73
CA ILE A 48 7.47 -1.87 2.21
C ILE A 48 8.05 -2.67 3.36
N LEU A 49 8.13 -3.99 3.21
CA LEU A 49 8.90 -4.87 4.07
C LEU A 49 10.27 -5.04 3.43
N LEU A 50 11.33 -4.71 4.16
CA LEU A 50 12.64 -4.54 3.58
C LEU A 50 13.69 -5.35 4.35
N ASP A 51 14.24 -6.40 3.73
CA ASP A 51 15.49 -6.98 4.24
C ASP A 51 16.67 -6.06 3.91
N ILE A 52 17.57 -5.93 4.88
CA ILE A 52 18.84 -5.19 4.71
C ILE A 52 19.85 -6.01 3.90
N MET A 53 19.84 -7.33 4.08
CA MET A 53 20.83 -8.23 3.49
C MET A 53 20.30 -8.80 2.18
N LEU A 54 20.64 -8.16 1.07
CA LEU A 54 20.26 -8.60 -0.27
C LEU A 54 21.50 -9.08 -1.04
N PRO A 55 21.32 -9.98 -2.02
CA PRO A 55 22.46 -10.61 -2.72
C PRO A 55 23.31 -9.63 -3.54
N ASP A 56 22.71 -8.52 -3.97
CA ASP A 56 23.29 -7.52 -4.86
C ASP A 56 23.59 -6.18 -4.18
N GLY A 57 23.31 -6.05 -2.88
CA GLY A 57 23.59 -4.81 -2.14
C GLY A 57 22.90 -4.70 -0.80
N SER A 58 22.87 -3.48 -0.27
CA SER A 58 22.20 -3.20 1.00
C SER A 58 20.77 -2.70 0.76
N GLY A 59 19.79 -3.36 1.37
CA GLY A 59 18.40 -2.88 1.34
C GLY A 59 18.22 -1.44 1.85
N LEU A 60 19.16 -0.92 2.66
CA LEU A 60 19.12 0.48 3.12
C LEU A 60 19.18 1.48 1.95
N GLU A 61 19.67 1.08 0.78
CA GLU A 61 19.69 1.90 -0.42
C GLU A 61 18.26 2.19 -0.93
N VAL A 62 17.33 1.26 -0.69
CA VAL A 62 15.90 1.51 -1.00
C VAL A 62 15.36 2.70 -0.17
N LEU A 63 15.72 2.80 1.12
CA LEU A 63 15.33 3.95 1.95
C LEU A 63 15.91 5.26 1.42
N THR A 64 17.16 5.24 1.01
CA THR A 64 17.82 6.40 0.41
C THR A 64 17.10 6.81 -0.87
N ARG A 65 16.78 5.84 -1.72
CA ARG A 65 16.07 6.10 -2.97
C ARG A 65 14.67 6.66 -2.77
N LEU A 66 13.91 6.15 -1.81
CA LEU A 66 12.60 6.70 -1.45
C LEU A 66 12.70 8.16 -1.00
N LYS A 67 13.72 8.53 -0.22
CA LYS A 67 13.96 9.93 0.17
C LYS A 67 14.26 10.83 -1.02
N GLU A 68 15.14 10.40 -1.94
CA GLU A 68 15.46 11.14 -3.16
C GLU A 68 14.21 11.41 -4.01
N LEU A 69 13.35 10.40 -4.14
CA LEU A 69 12.08 10.48 -4.85
C LEU A 69 10.99 11.26 -4.08
N ARG A 70 11.28 11.70 -2.85
CA ARG A 70 10.32 12.33 -1.92
C ARG A 70 9.07 11.50 -1.68
N LYS A 71 9.21 10.20 -1.78
CA LYS A 71 8.17 9.24 -1.48
C LYS A 71 8.01 9.08 0.03
N LYS A 72 6.78 8.75 0.46
CA LYS A 72 6.41 8.68 1.89
C LYS A 72 5.81 7.33 2.25
N GLU A 73 6.27 6.28 1.61
CA GLU A 73 5.89 4.92 1.94
C GLU A 73 6.31 4.58 3.36
N ASN A 74 5.50 3.78 4.04
CA ASN A 74 5.93 3.23 5.32
C ASN A 74 6.92 2.09 5.07
N VAL A 75 8.00 2.05 5.82
CA VAL A 75 9.01 0.99 5.68
C VAL A 75 9.19 0.27 7.01
N ILE A 76 9.05 -1.05 7.00
CA ILE A 76 9.40 -1.94 8.11
C ILE A 76 10.63 -2.74 7.69
N ILE A 77 11.73 -2.56 8.38
CA ILE A 77 12.92 -3.38 8.17
C ILE A 77 12.69 -4.75 8.82
N ILE A 78 13.01 -5.80 8.07
CA ILE A 78 13.08 -7.19 8.57
C ILE A 78 14.49 -7.70 8.33
N SER A 79 15.24 -8.03 9.37
CA SER A 79 16.64 -8.42 9.18
C SER A 79 17.14 -9.38 10.25
N ALA A 80 18.11 -10.23 9.85
CA ALA A 80 18.88 -11.03 10.78
C ALA A 80 19.90 -10.20 11.59
N LYS A 81 20.21 -8.98 11.17
CA LYS A 81 21.03 -8.05 11.94
C LYS A 81 20.24 -7.58 13.16
N ASP A 82 20.75 -7.90 14.35
CA ASP A 82 20.06 -7.63 15.62
C ASP A 82 20.82 -6.63 16.52
N SER A 83 21.93 -6.06 16.02
CA SER A 83 22.69 -5.08 16.78
C SER A 83 21.88 -3.79 17.01
N LEU A 84 22.11 -3.14 18.12
CA LEU A 84 21.47 -1.86 18.44
C LEU A 84 21.81 -0.82 17.37
N ASP A 85 23.05 -0.82 16.88
CA ASP A 85 23.52 0.13 15.88
C ASP A 85 22.81 -0.03 14.54
N ASP A 86 22.58 -1.27 14.07
CA ASP A 86 21.83 -1.52 12.83
C ASP A 86 20.36 -1.06 12.94
N LYS A 87 19.74 -1.26 14.10
CA LYS A 87 18.37 -0.79 14.37
C LYS A 87 18.29 0.74 14.36
N ILE A 88 19.21 1.40 15.06
CA ILE A 88 19.28 2.87 15.10
C ILE A 88 19.50 3.42 13.69
N LEU A 89 20.46 2.90 12.94
CA LEU A 89 20.74 3.34 11.58
C LEU A 89 19.52 3.21 10.67
N GLY A 90 18.82 2.07 10.69
CA GLY A 90 17.61 1.86 9.90
C GLY A 90 16.51 2.89 10.20
N LEU A 91 16.27 3.17 11.49
CA LEU A 91 15.27 4.15 11.93
C LEU A 91 15.68 5.58 11.57
N GLU A 92 16.95 5.97 11.74
CA GLU A 92 17.48 7.28 11.34
C GLU A 92 17.39 7.51 9.82
N LEU A 93 17.57 6.44 9.04
CA LEU A 93 17.38 6.48 7.60
C LEU A 93 15.92 6.61 7.21
N GLY A 94 14.98 6.48 8.13
CA GLY A 94 13.55 6.78 7.93
C GLY A 94 12.66 5.55 7.85
N ALA A 95 13.11 4.40 8.34
CA ALA A 95 12.21 3.28 8.56
C ALA A 95 11.23 3.60 9.71
N ASP A 96 9.98 3.13 9.58
CA ASP A 96 8.92 3.33 10.57
C ASP A 96 8.95 2.30 11.70
N ASP A 97 9.51 1.13 11.44
CA ASP A 97 9.67 0.05 12.42
C ASP A 97 10.82 -0.90 12.01
N TYR A 98 11.25 -1.72 12.97
CA TYR A 98 12.31 -2.72 12.80
C TYR A 98 11.88 -4.03 13.45
N LEU A 99 11.92 -5.14 12.70
CA LEU A 99 11.56 -6.47 13.16
C LEU A 99 12.73 -7.44 12.94
N PRO A 100 13.40 -7.91 14.00
CA PRO A 100 14.49 -8.86 13.87
C PRO A 100 13.99 -10.25 13.45
N LYS A 101 14.77 -10.95 12.63
CA LYS A 101 14.60 -12.38 12.33
C LYS A 101 15.22 -13.23 13.43
N PRO A 102 14.58 -14.34 13.89
CA PRO A 102 13.29 -14.87 13.44
C PRO A 102 12.10 -14.17 14.10
N PHE A 103 10.97 -14.06 13.38
CA PHE A 103 9.74 -13.43 13.86
C PHE A 103 8.51 -14.30 13.58
N HIS A 104 7.41 -14.01 14.26
CA HIS A 104 6.11 -14.61 13.96
C HIS A 104 5.33 -13.77 12.93
N LEU A 105 4.67 -14.43 11.97
CA LEU A 105 3.86 -13.75 10.94
C LEU A 105 2.73 -12.90 11.56
N ALA A 106 2.17 -13.33 12.68
CA ALA A 106 1.16 -12.55 13.41
C ALA A 106 1.74 -11.23 13.94
N GLU A 107 3.00 -11.22 14.41
CA GLU A 107 3.69 -10.02 14.84
C GLU A 107 3.93 -9.08 13.65
N LEU A 108 4.46 -9.61 12.55
CA LEU A 108 4.67 -8.84 11.33
C LEU A 108 3.37 -8.16 10.87
N THR A 109 2.28 -8.93 10.80
CA THR A 109 0.96 -8.40 10.40
C THR A 109 0.47 -7.29 11.36
N ALA A 110 0.64 -7.46 12.65
CA ALA A 110 0.26 -6.46 13.65
C ALA A 110 1.09 -5.15 13.50
N ARG A 111 2.39 -5.27 13.22
CA ARG A 111 3.27 -4.12 12.96
C ARG A 111 2.90 -3.39 11.69
N ILE A 112 2.64 -4.10 10.59
CA ILE A 112 2.15 -3.51 9.34
C ILE A 112 0.87 -2.70 9.60
N LYS A 113 -0.13 -3.29 10.25
CA LYS A 113 -1.38 -2.60 10.61
C LYS A 113 -1.11 -1.37 11.48
N SER A 114 -0.16 -1.44 12.41
CA SER A 114 0.21 -0.32 13.29
C SER A 114 0.84 0.83 12.50
N VAL A 115 1.78 0.53 11.60
CA VAL A 115 2.48 1.55 10.79
C VAL A 115 1.51 2.20 9.80
N LEU A 116 0.68 1.41 9.13
CA LEU A 116 -0.37 1.92 8.23
C LEU A 116 -1.34 2.87 8.95
N ARG A 117 -1.69 2.59 10.21
CA ARG A 117 -2.54 3.45 11.03
C ARG A 117 -1.88 4.77 11.40
N ARG A 118 -0.57 4.81 11.72
CA ARG A 118 0.18 6.02 12.10
C ARG A 118 0.23 7.05 10.97
N ARG A 119 0.23 6.63 9.71
CA ARG A 119 0.25 7.51 8.53
C ARG A 119 -0.99 8.40 8.46
N HIS A 120 -2.08 7.97 9.05
CA HIS A 120 -3.32 8.76 9.11
C HIS A 120 -3.22 9.76 10.26
N ARG A 121 -3.01 11.04 9.91
CA ARG A 121 -2.74 12.16 10.83
C ARG A 121 -3.68 12.16 12.04
N ASN A 122 -3.12 12.42 13.21
CA ASN A 122 -3.77 12.70 14.50
C ASN A 122 -4.36 11.53 15.29
N GLY A 123 -3.92 10.28 15.09
CA GLY A 123 -4.48 9.14 15.85
C GLY A 123 -5.92 8.79 15.49
N GLU A 124 -6.49 9.40 14.47
CA GLU A 124 -7.80 9.04 13.96
C GLU A 124 -7.70 7.73 13.17
N HIS A 125 -8.59 6.79 13.49
CA HIS A 125 -8.71 5.51 12.80
C HIS A 125 -9.30 5.62 11.38
N TYR A 126 -9.52 6.83 10.87
CA TYR A 126 -10.23 7.11 9.62
C TYR A 126 -9.45 8.04 8.71
N ILE A 127 -9.51 7.76 7.40
CA ILE A 127 -9.17 8.72 6.36
C ILE A 127 -10.45 9.44 5.99
N THR A 128 -10.45 10.76 6.10
CA THR A 128 -11.64 11.57 5.85
C THR A 128 -11.43 12.52 4.66
N CYS A 129 -12.42 12.59 3.77
CA CYS A 129 -12.49 13.57 2.70
C CYS A 129 -13.96 13.99 2.50
N GLY A 130 -14.26 15.27 2.68
CA GLY A 130 -15.64 15.74 2.73
C GLY A 130 -16.42 15.03 3.84
N ASN A 131 -17.58 14.48 3.54
CA ASN A 131 -18.40 13.68 4.46
C ASN A 131 -18.14 12.17 4.35
N VAL A 132 -17.14 11.74 3.54
CA VAL A 132 -16.73 10.34 3.39
C VAL A 132 -15.59 10.03 4.34
N ARG A 133 -15.68 8.92 5.04
CA ARG A 133 -14.61 8.37 5.87
C ARG A 133 -14.40 6.88 5.57
N VAL A 134 -13.16 6.45 5.52
CA VAL A 134 -12.77 5.04 5.36
C VAL A 134 -11.91 4.60 6.54
N GLN A 135 -12.13 3.39 7.00
CA GLN A 135 -11.35 2.76 8.06
C GLN A 135 -10.48 1.66 7.46
N PRO A 136 -9.16 1.87 7.40
CA PRO A 136 -8.25 0.91 6.77
C PRO A 136 -8.21 -0.45 7.45
N ASP A 137 -8.27 -0.46 8.79
CA ASP A 137 -8.14 -1.68 9.60
C ASP A 137 -9.29 -2.68 9.37
N SER A 138 -10.51 -2.18 9.16
CA SER A 138 -11.72 -2.98 8.99
C SER A 138 -12.22 -3.06 7.56
N PHE A 139 -11.59 -2.32 6.64
CA PHE A 139 -12.02 -2.18 5.24
C PHE A 139 -13.46 -1.67 5.11
N GLN A 140 -13.85 -0.78 5.99
CA GLN A 140 -15.19 -0.19 6.03
C GLN A 140 -15.15 1.26 5.58
N ALA A 141 -16.29 1.74 5.06
CA ALA A 141 -16.47 3.12 4.62
C ALA A 141 -17.83 3.65 5.05
N TRP A 142 -17.91 4.97 5.28
CA TRP A 142 -19.15 5.66 5.66
C TRP A 142 -19.27 6.98 4.90
N VAL A 143 -20.51 7.44 4.76
CA VAL A 143 -20.86 8.80 4.34
C VAL A 143 -21.74 9.39 5.43
N GLY A 144 -21.24 10.39 6.17
CA GLY A 144 -21.84 10.79 7.44
C GLY A 144 -21.93 9.60 8.39
N ASP A 145 -23.14 9.26 8.81
CA ASP A 145 -23.41 8.12 9.71
C ASP A 145 -23.85 6.84 8.97
N LYS A 146 -23.99 6.89 7.65
CA LYS A 146 -24.41 5.73 6.85
C LYS A 146 -23.20 4.92 6.40
N GLN A 147 -23.16 3.64 6.76
CA GLN A 147 -22.14 2.71 6.25
C GLN A 147 -22.38 2.43 4.77
N LEU A 148 -21.30 2.46 3.98
CA LEU A 148 -21.30 2.07 2.57
C LEU A 148 -21.06 0.57 2.42
N GLU A 149 -21.96 -0.12 1.75
CA GLU A 149 -21.75 -1.50 1.35
C GLU A 149 -20.91 -1.56 0.07
N LEU A 150 -19.62 -1.72 0.23
CA LEU A 150 -18.66 -1.80 -0.88
C LEU A 150 -18.15 -3.23 -1.07
N SER A 151 -18.00 -3.63 -2.34
CA SER A 151 -17.15 -4.77 -2.66
C SER A 151 -15.70 -4.43 -2.29
N ARG A 152 -14.84 -5.46 -2.17
CA ARG A 152 -13.42 -5.24 -1.85
C ARG A 152 -12.76 -4.29 -2.84
N LYS A 153 -12.98 -4.48 -4.14
CA LYS A 153 -12.38 -3.64 -5.19
C LYS A 153 -12.91 -2.21 -5.18
N GLU A 154 -14.20 -2.02 -4.92
CA GLU A 154 -14.75 -0.68 -4.74
C GLU A 154 -14.13 0.04 -3.53
N TYR A 155 -13.94 -0.69 -2.41
CA TYR A 155 -13.25 -0.14 -1.24
C TYR A 155 -11.80 0.24 -1.56
N ASP A 156 -11.04 -0.64 -2.21
CA ASP A 156 -9.63 -0.38 -2.55
C ASP A 156 -9.49 0.82 -3.49
N ILE A 157 -10.41 0.97 -4.46
CA ILE A 157 -10.49 2.15 -5.34
C ILE A 157 -10.80 3.42 -4.51
N LEU A 158 -11.80 3.37 -3.64
CA LEU A 158 -12.15 4.51 -2.79
C LEU A 158 -10.98 4.91 -1.89
N HIS A 159 -10.37 3.95 -1.21
CA HIS A 159 -9.20 4.15 -0.36
C HIS A 159 -8.04 4.79 -1.14
N TYR A 160 -7.78 4.32 -2.37
CA TYR A 160 -6.73 4.86 -3.22
C TYR A 160 -6.95 6.35 -3.53
N PHE A 161 -8.17 6.74 -3.89
CA PHE A 161 -8.51 8.14 -4.15
C PHE A 161 -8.48 9.00 -2.89
N MET A 162 -8.97 8.50 -1.77
CA MET A 162 -9.01 9.25 -0.52
C MET A 162 -7.62 9.56 0.04
N ASN A 163 -6.62 8.74 -0.28
CA ASN A 163 -5.21 9.05 0.03
C ASN A 163 -4.59 10.09 -0.91
N ARG A 164 -5.27 10.42 -2.03
CA ARG A 164 -4.76 11.32 -3.08
C ARG A 164 -5.84 12.35 -3.49
N PRO A 165 -6.41 13.11 -2.54
CA PRO A 165 -7.48 14.05 -2.85
C PRO A 165 -6.97 15.12 -3.82
N ASN A 166 -7.81 15.47 -4.80
CA ASN A 166 -7.53 16.49 -5.83
C ASN A 166 -6.26 16.19 -6.70
N ARG A 167 -5.85 14.93 -6.78
CA ARG A 167 -4.78 14.51 -7.69
C ARG A 167 -5.35 13.70 -8.83
N MET A 168 -4.81 13.94 -10.01
CA MET A 168 -5.10 13.10 -11.17
C MET A 168 -4.44 11.72 -10.98
N VAL A 169 -5.21 10.69 -11.21
CA VAL A 169 -4.79 9.29 -11.12
C VAL A 169 -4.84 8.67 -12.49
N ASN A 170 -3.70 8.20 -12.98
CA ASN A 170 -3.64 7.42 -14.22
C ASN A 170 -4.34 6.07 -14.01
N LYS A 171 -5.08 5.63 -15.05
CA LYS A 171 -5.86 4.37 -14.99
C LYS A 171 -4.98 3.14 -14.78
N ASN A 172 -3.78 3.11 -15.37
CA ASN A 172 -2.86 1.98 -15.24
C ASN A 172 -2.34 1.86 -13.80
N LEU A 173 -1.92 3.00 -13.21
CA LEU A 173 -1.48 3.03 -11.80
C LEU A 173 -2.60 2.66 -10.82
N LEU A 174 -3.85 3.07 -11.10
CA LEU A 174 -4.99 2.65 -10.31
C LEU A 174 -5.23 1.15 -10.43
N ALA A 175 -5.19 0.63 -11.66
CA ALA A 175 -5.36 -0.78 -11.92
C ALA A 175 -4.35 -1.63 -11.18
N GLU A 176 -3.09 -1.29 -11.33
CA GLU A 176 -1.97 -1.98 -10.70
C GLU A 176 -2.05 -1.90 -9.17
N SER A 177 -2.37 -0.73 -8.59
CA SER A 177 -2.53 -0.58 -7.13
C SER A 177 -3.66 -1.41 -6.53
N VAL A 178 -4.70 -1.73 -7.31
CA VAL A 178 -5.89 -2.44 -6.82
C VAL A 178 -5.88 -3.92 -7.21
N TRP A 179 -5.22 -4.30 -8.30
CA TRP A 179 -5.19 -5.68 -8.82
C TRP A 179 -3.80 -6.33 -8.79
N GLY A 180 -2.71 -5.53 -8.66
CA GLY A 180 -1.32 -6.00 -8.63
C GLY A 180 -0.69 -6.17 -10.01
N ASP A 181 0.55 -6.68 -10.05
CA ASP A 181 1.42 -6.79 -11.23
C ASP A 181 0.84 -7.56 -12.43
N HIS A 182 -0.16 -8.40 -12.23
CA HIS A 182 -0.73 -9.21 -13.33
C HIS A 182 -1.60 -8.42 -14.30
N ILE A 183 -1.75 -7.12 -14.07
CA ILE A 183 -2.62 -6.27 -14.87
C ILE A 183 -1.99 -5.82 -16.18
N ASP A 184 -0.67 -5.85 -16.30
CA ASP A 184 0.05 -5.48 -17.52
C ASP A 184 -0.25 -6.41 -18.71
N GLN A 185 -0.90 -7.56 -18.44
CA GLN A 185 -1.31 -8.55 -19.44
C GLN A 185 -2.78 -8.39 -19.88
N VAL A 186 -3.47 -7.36 -19.39
CA VAL A 186 -4.90 -7.18 -19.67
C VAL A 186 -5.11 -6.13 -20.75
N ASP A 187 -5.67 -6.56 -21.90
CA ASP A 187 -5.88 -5.73 -23.08
C ASP A 187 -6.94 -4.62 -22.91
N ASN A 188 -7.80 -4.72 -21.87
CA ASN A 188 -8.81 -3.70 -21.62
C ASN A 188 -9.04 -3.41 -20.12
N PHE A 189 -9.56 -2.23 -19.84
CA PHE A 189 -9.84 -1.74 -18.49
C PHE A 189 -11.33 -1.70 -18.14
N ASP A 190 -12.16 -2.47 -18.83
CA ASP A 190 -13.63 -2.47 -18.65
C ASP A 190 -14.03 -2.82 -17.22
N PHE A 191 -13.28 -3.73 -16.59
CA PHE A 191 -13.50 -4.09 -15.18
C PHE A 191 -13.28 -2.90 -14.21
N ILE A 192 -12.33 -1.99 -14.50
CA ILE A 192 -12.12 -0.77 -13.71
C ILE A 192 -13.29 0.18 -13.90
N TYR A 193 -13.70 0.38 -15.15
CA TYR A 193 -14.84 1.26 -15.45
C TYR A 193 -16.12 0.77 -14.76
N ALA A 194 -16.36 -0.54 -14.75
CA ALA A 194 -17.51 -1.12 -14.06
C ALA A 194 -17.46 -0.84 -12.54
N GLN A 195 -16.30 -1.05 -11.88
CA GLN A 195 -16.15 -0.79 -10.46
C GLN A 195 -16.30 0.70 -10.12
N ILE A 196 -15.69 1.59 -10.90
CA ILE A 196 -15.81 3.04 -10.69
C ILE A 196 -17.26 3.51 -10.93
N LYS A 197 -17.94 2.99 -11.93
CA LYS A 197 -19.35 3.28 -12.18
C LYS A 197 -20.22 2.89 -10.98
N ASN A 198 -20.02 1.68 -10.45
CA ASN A 198 -20.76 1.19 -9.28
C ASN A 198 -20.45 2.03 -8.04
N LEU A 199 -19.18 2.33 -7.80
CA LEU A 199 -18.75 3.17 -6.68
C LEU A 199 -19.35 4.59 -6.75
N ARG A 200 -19.32 5.22 -7.92
CA ARG A 200 -19.97 6.53 -8.15
C ARG A 200 -21.46 6.51 -7.84
N LYS A 201 -22.16 5.45 -8.29
CA LYS A 201 -23.58 5.29 -7.99
C LYS A 201 -23.80 5.21 -6.48
N LYS A 202 -23.07 4.34 -5.79
CA LYS A 202 -23.18 4.16 -4.33
C LYS A 202 -22.89 5.46 -3.56
N LEU A 203 -21.85 6.21 -3.94
CA LEU A 203 -21.53 7.51 -3.33
C LEU A 203 -22.66 8.52 -3.55
N LYS A 204 -23.23 8.58 -4.74
CA LYS A 204 -24.34 9.47 -5.07
C LYS A 204 -25.61 9.12 -4.30
N ASP A 205 -25.93 7.84 -4.19
CA ASP A 205 -27.16 7.34 -3.53
C ASP A 205 -27.19 7.68 -2.02
N VAL A 206 -26.02 7.97 -1.40
CA VAL A 206 -25.89 8.37 0.00
C VAL A 206 -25.45 9.82 0.17
N GLU A 207 -25.55 10.64 -0.88
CA GLU A 207 -25.24 12.08 -0.87
C GLU A 207 -23.79 12.40 -0.42
N ALA A 208 -22.84 11.64 -0.92
CA ALA A 208 -21.42 11.95 -0.69
C ALA A 208 -21.04 13.31 -1.31
N THR A 209 -20.28 14.11 -0.56
CA THR A 209 -19.79 15.43 -1.01
C THR A 209 -18.53 15.32 -1.87
N VAL A 210 -17.98 14.12 -2.05
CA VAL A 210 -16.84 13.83 -2.91
C VAL A 210 -17.28 13.23 -4.23
N GLU A 211 -16.53 13.49 -5.29
CA GLU A 211 -16.82 12.97 -6.63
C GLU A 211 -15.55 12.42 -7.28
N ILE A 212 -15.65 11.25 -7.92
CA ILE A 212 -14.60 10.71 -8.78
C ILE A 212 -14.86 11.20 -10.20
N LYS A 213 -14.10 12.17 -10.68
CA LYS A 213 -14.23 12.72 -12.03
C LYS A 213 -13.36 11.96 -13.02
N ALA A 214 -13.89 11.73 -14.23
CA ALA A 214 -13.08 11.22 -15.34
C ALA A 214 -12.39 12.40 -16.03
N VAL A 215 -11.11 12.23 -16.36
CA VAL A 215 -10.34 13.16 -17.17
C VAL A 215 -10.02 12.44 -18.48
N TYR A 216 -10.68 12.89 -19.56
CA TYR A 216 -10.59 12.22 -20.87
C TYR A 216 -9.14 12.05 -21.32
N GLY A 217 -8.78 10.83 -21.72
CA GLY A 217 -7.44 10.49 -22.19
C GLY A 217 -6.37 10.33 -21.09
N LEU A 218 -6.62 10.73 -19.84
CA LEU A 218 -5.64 10.77 -18.77
C LEU A 218 -5.95 9.83 -17.60
N GLY A 219 -7.24 9.71 -17.20
CA GLY A 219 -7.61 8.89 -16.05
C GLY A 219 -8.75 9.48 -15.21
N TYR A 220 -8.55 9.62 -13.91
CA TYR A 220 -9.56 10.09 -12.96
C TYR A 220 -9.01 11.14 -12.02
#